data_16859fddd323669a3d54b9b371d36806
#
_entry.id   16859fddd323669a3d54b9b371d36806
#
_cell.length_a   1.000
_cell.length_b   1.000
_cell.length_c   1.000
_cell.angle_alpha   90.00
_cell.angle_beta   90.00
_cell.angle_gamma   90.00
#
_symmetry.space_group_name_H-M   'P 1'
#
loop_
_entity.id
_entity.type
_entity.pdbx_description
1 polymer ?
#
loop_
_entity_poly.entity_id
_entity_poly.type
_entity_poly.pdbx_seq_one_letter_code
_entity_poly.pdbx_strand_id
1 'polypeptide(L)'
;MDELPTRFISSFVVEFISDFMHFCVEKYGFSTEEISIICVVATESTREIRHDGYLLKTYGTEVQAIPDEFRFPVSVQFVCRRLGMRRETTRRKLEDLARRGFLNKIKGGYALPAQTNAADYTQELRDFLVAKISNLRTYIEKIPV
;
A
#
# COMPACT_ATOMS: atom_id res chain seq x y z
N MET A 1 2.62 31.40 -0.39
CA MET A 1 2.80 29.98 -0.78
C MET A 1 2.80 29.93 -2.30
N ASP A 2 3.90 29.45 -2.86
CA ASP A 2 4.00 29.35 -4.31
C ASP A 2 2.97 28.34 -4.80
N GLU A 3 2.15 28.76 -5.76
CA GLU A 3 1.16 27.86 -6.32
C GLU A 3 1.85 26.75 -7.11
N LEU A 4 1.72 25.53 -6.62
CA LEU A 4 2.14 24.37 -7.39
C LEU A 4 1.24 24.26 -8.64
N PRO A 5 1.81 23.88 -9.79
CA PRO A 5 1.02 23.68 -11.00
C PRO A 5 0.11 22.45 -10.85
N THR A 6 -0.97 22.62 -10.11
CA THR A 6 -1.86 21.54 -9.67
C THR A 6 -2.40 20.70 -10.83
N ARG A 7 -2.63 21.31 -12.00
CA ARG A 7 -3.09 20.58 -13.18
C ARG A 7 -2.12 19.45 -13.57
N PHE A 8 -0.84 19.77 -13.65
CA PHE A 8 0.17 18.80 -14.09
C PHE A 8 0.48 17.77 -13.00
N ILE A 9 0.50 18.22 -11.74
CA ILE A 9 0.69 17.33 -10.60
C ILE A 9 -0.50 16.37 -10.49
N SER A 10 -1.72 16.88 -10.66
CA SER A 10 -2.92 16.04 -10.65
C SER A 10 -2.89 15.00 -11.77
N SER A 11 -2.49 15.40 -12.97
CA SER A 11 -2.34 14.45 -14.09
C SER A 11 -1.30 13.39 -13.79
N PHE A 12 -0.20 13.76 -13.16
CA PHE A 12 0.83 12.80 -12.75
C PHE A 12 0.29 11.80 -11.74
N VAL A 13 -0.47 12.25 -10.76
CA VAL A 13 -1.08 11.36 -9.77
C VAL A 13 -2.05 10.38 -10.41
N VAL A 14 -2.89 10.87 -11.33
CA VAL A 14 -3.83 9.99 -12.06
C VAL A 14 -3.08 8.95 -12.89
N GLU A 15 -2.02 9.36 -13.58
CA GLU A 15 -1.16 8.44 -14.33
C GLU A 15 -0.52 7.40 -13.40
N PHE A 16 -0.03 7.83 -12.24
CA PHE A 16 0.54 6.94 -11.23
C PHE A 16 -0.47 5.89 -10.78
N ILE A 17 -1.70 6.31 -10.49
CA ILE A 17 -2.77 5.39 -10.07
C ILE A 17 -3.05 4.37 -11.17
N SER A 18 -3.16 4.83 -12.43
CA SER A 18 -3.40 3.97 -13.58
C SER A 18 -2.27 2.95 -13.75
N ASP A 19 -1.04 3.40 -13.69
CA ASP A 19 0.15 2.54 -13.83
C ASP A 19 0.24 1.53 -12.68
N PHE A 20 -0.06 1.96 -11.46
CA PHE A 20 -0.06 1.10 -10.29
C PHE A 20 -1.11 -0.01 -10.42
N MET A 21 -2.32 0.34 -10.82
CA MET A 21 -3.38 -0.65 -11.01
C MET A 21 -3.02 -1.64 -12.12
N HIS A 22 -2.51 -1.13 -13.23
CA HIS A 22 -2.07 -1.99 -14.34
C HIS A 22 -0.96 -2.95 -13.90
N PHE A 23 0.01 -2.46 -13.16
CA PHE A 23 1.10 -3.27 -12.61
C PHE A 23 0.55 -4.41 -11.75
N CYS A 24 -0.36 -4.10 -10.84
CA CYS A 24 -0.95 -5.10 -9.94
C CYS A 24 -1.77 -6.16 -10.69
N VAL A 25 -2.51 -5.74 -11.71
CA VAL A 25 -3.30 -6.67 -12.54
C VAL A 25 -2.39 -7.58 -13.34
N GLU A 26 -1.40 -7.01 -14.03
CA GLU A 26 -0.50 -7.78 -14.89
C GLU A 26 0.44 -8.69 -14.08
N LYS A 27 0.98 -8.18 -12.98
CA LYS A 27 1.99 -8.91 -12.21
C LYS A 27 1.39 -9.95 -11.30
N TYR A 28 0.29 -9.61 -10.62
CA TYR A 28 -0.29 -10.46 -9.58
C TYR A 28 -1.64 -11.05 -9.95
N GLY A 29 -2.23 -10.61 -11.03
CA GLY A 29 -3.56 -11.06 -11.43
C GLY A 29 -4.67 -10.57 -10.51
N PHE A 30 -4.47 -9.44 -9.83
CA PHE A 30 -5.47 -8.91 -8.92
C PHE A 30 -6.65 -8.31 -9.65
N SER A 31 -7.84 -8.46 -9.06
CA SER A 31 -9.00 -7.66 -9.42
C SER A 31 -8.87 -6.25 -8.80
N THR A 32 -9.67 -5.31 -9.30
CA THR A 32 -9.71 -3.96 -8.73
C THR A 32 -10.13 -3.98 -7.26
N GLU A 33 -11.04 -4.85 -6.89
CA GLU A 33 -11.46 -5.02 -5.49
C GLU A 33 -10.30 -5.51 -4.61
N GLU A 34 -9.53 -6.48 -5.11
CA GLU A 34 -8.36 -7.00 -4.39
C GLU A 34 -7.29 -5.92 -4.22
N ILE A 35 -7.06 -5.11 -5.23
CA ILE A 35 -6.12 -3.98 -5.13
C ILE A 35 -6.59 -3.01 -4.05
N SER A 36 -7.88 -2.67 -4.04
CA SER A 36 -8.45 -1.78 -3.03
C SER A 36 -8.31 -2.34 -1.61
N ILE A 37 -8.56 -3.63 -1.45
CA ILE A 37 -8.42 -4.31 -0.15
C ILE A 37 -6.96 -4.23 0.34
N ILE A 38 -6.01 -4.54 -0.52
CA ILE A 38 -4.59 -4.50 -0.17
C ILE A 38 -4.17 -3.08 0.22
N CYS A 39 -4.62 -2.07 -0.52
CA CYS A 39 -4.33 -0.69 -0.21
C CYS A 39 -4.89 -0.28 1.16
N VAL A 40 -6.10 -0.69 1.49
CA VAL A 40 -6.71 -0.39 2.80
C VAL A 40 -5.92 -1.07 3.92
N VAL A 41 -5.58 -2.34 3.76
CA VAL A 41 -4.80 -3.07 4.76
C VAL A 41 -3.42 -2.46 4.93
N ALA A 42 -2.74 -2.15 3.81
CA ALA A 42 -1.41 -1.56 3.84
C ALA A 42 -1.38 -0.23 4.58
N THR A 43 -2.35 0.64 4.31
CA THR A 43 -2.38 1.97 4.91
C THR A 43 -2.83 1.95 6.36
N GLU A 44 -3.85 1.16 6.69
CA GLU A 44 -4.37 1.11 8.06
C GLU A 44 -3.44 0.36 9.01
N SER A 45 -2.87 -0.76 8.58
CA SER A 45 -1.97 -1.54 9.44
C SER A 45 -0.67 -0.81 9.79
N THR A 46 -0.28 0.18 9.01
CA THR A 46 0.95 0.95 9.22
C THR A 46 0.70 2.40 9.66
N ARG A 47 -0.56 2.75 9.92
CA ARG A 47 -0.94 4.14 10.18
C ARG A 47 -0.16 4.79 11.32
N GLU A 48 -0.02 4.10 12.45
CA GLU A 48 0.71 4.65 13.59
C GLU A 48 2.20 4.85 13.31
N ILE A 49 2.80 3.91 12.59
CA ILE A 49 4.21 4.01 12.23
C ILE A 49 4.44 5.24 11.35
N ARG A 50 3.55 5.48 10.40
CA ARG A 50 3.66 6.61 9.47
C ARG A 50 3.47 7.96 10.14
N HIS A 51 2.77 7.99 11.28
CA HIS A 51 2.50 9.22 12.02
C HIS A 51 3.39 9.40 13.26
N ASP A 52 4.22 8.42 13.60
CA ASP A 52 5.18 8.51 14.70
C ASP A 52 6.57 8.78 14.14
N GLY A 53 7.15 9.93 14.49
CA GLY A 53 8.44 10.35 13.95
C GLY A 53 9.59 9.39 14.28
N TYR A 54 9.57 8.80 15.46
CA TYR A 54 10.59 7.84 15.88
C TYR A 54 10.46 6.53 15.11
N LEU A 55 9.25 5.98 15.04
CA LEU A 55 8.98 4.74 14.33
C LEU A 55 9.22 4.89 12.83
N LEU A 56 8.86 6.05 12.27
CA LEU A 56 9.11 6.35 10.86
C LEU A 56 10.60 6.35 10.56
N LYS A 57 11.40 6.96 11.43
CA LYS A 57 12.85 7.00 11.26
C LYS A 57 13.47 5.61 11.39
N THR A 58 12.99 4.82 12.34
CA THR A 58 13.52 3.49 12.63
C THR A 58 13.14 2.47 11.56
N TYR A 59 11.87 2.48 11.13
CA TYR A 59 11.30 1.48 10.23
C TYR A 59 10.90 2.02 8.87
N GLY A 60 11.13 3.30 8.60
CA GLY A 60 10.78 3.94 7.34
C GLY A 60 11.69 3.56 6.18
N THR A 61 12.81 2.92 6.46
CA THR A 61 13.71 2.39 5.45
C THR A 61 13.53 0.87 5.33
N GLU A 62 13.99 0.31 4.22
CA GLU A 62 13.86 -1.13 3.97
C GLU A 62 14.86 -1.99 4.73
N VAL A 63 15.71 -1.38 5.55
CA VAL A 63 16.79 -2.07 6.24
C VAL A 63 16.27 -2.96 7.37
N GLN A 64 15.18 -2.57 7.99
CA GLN A 64 14.64 -3.25 9.16
C GLN A 64 13.16 -3.55 8.98
N ALA A 65 12.77 -4.81 9.14
CA ALA A 65 11.37 -5.20 9.08
C ALA A 65 10.61 -4.64 10.27
N ILE A 66 9.36 -4.24 10.03
CA ILE A 66 8.47 -3.76 11.08
C ILE A 66 8.07 -4.96 11.97
N PRO A 67 8.35 -4.91 13.29
CA PRO A 67 7.89 -5.97 14.21
C PRO A 67 6.37 -6.08 14.21
N ASP A 68 5.85 -7.29 14.37
CA ASP A 68 4.41 -7.54 14.37
C ASP A 68 3.67 -6.77 15.47
N GLU A 69 4.34 -6.48 16.58
CA GLU A 69 3.77 -5.71 17.68
C GLU A 69 3.41 -4.27 17.31
N PHE A 70 4.04 -3.72 16.25
CA PHE A 70 3.73 -2.37 15.74
C PHE A 70 2.74 -2.39 14.58
N ARG A 71 2.25 -3.56 14.19
CA ARG A 71 1.28 -3.71 13.12
C ARG A 71 -0.11 -3.79 13.68
N PHE A 72 -0.98 -2.91 13.21
CA PHE A 72 -2.39 -2.95 13.58
C PHE A 72 -3.10 -4.02 12.78
N PRO A 73 -3.85 -4.91 13.45
CA PRO A 73 -4.72 -5.81 12.72
C PRO A 73 -5.88 -5.03 12.10
N VAL A 74 -6.12 -5.25 10.82
CA VAL A 74 -7.23 -4.63 10.10
C VAL A 74 -8.35 -5.65 10.00
N SER A 75 -9.48 -5.36 10.62
CA SER A 75 -10.60 -6.29 10.67
C SER A 75 -11.37 -6.35 9.36
N VAL A 76 -12.07 -7.46 9.14
CA VAL A 76 -13.02 -7.61 8.04
C VAL A 76 -14.03 -6.46 8.04
N GLN A 77 -14.53 -6.12 9.22
CA GLN A 77 -15.53 -5.07 9.38
C GLN A 77 -15.00 -3.70 8.94
N PHE A 78 -13.75 -3.39 9.28
CA PHE A 78 -13.12 -2.14 8.85
C PHE A 78 -13.01 -2.05 7.34
N VAL A 79 -12.50 -3.10 6.69
CA VAL A 79 -12.35 -3.14 5.22
C VAL A 79 -13.71 -3.03 4.53
N CYS A 80 -14.68 -3.80 5.02
CA CYS A 80 -16.03 -3.83 4.51
C CYS A 80 -16.67 -2.43 4.53
N ARG A 81 -16.56 -1.71 5.66
CA ARG A 81 -17.09 -0.34 5.80
C ARG A 81 -16.33 0.65 4.94
N ARG A 82 -15.01 0.55 4.93
CA ARG A 82 -14.16 1.48 4.17
C ARG A 82 -14.41 1.43 2.68
N LEU A 83 -14.67 0.23 2.14
CA LEU A 83 -14.84 0.01 0.71
C LEU A 83 -16.30 -0.12 0.27
N GLY A 84 -17.25 -0.15 1.22
CA GLY A 84 -18.66 -0.34 0.89
C GLY A 84 -18.97 -1.72 0.31
N MET A 85 -18.20 -2.72 0.71
CA MET A 85 -18.37 -4.10 0.22
C MET A 85 -19.21 -4.93 1.18
N ARG A 86 -19.82 -6.01 0.68
CA ARG A 86 -20.51 -6.98 1.52
C ARG A 86 -19.51 -7.70 2.43
N ARG A 87 -19.91 -7.93 3.67
CA ARG A 87 -19.03 -8.55 4.67
C ARG A 87 -18.52 -9.92 4.23
N GLU A 88 -19.39 -10.79 3.74
CA GLU A 88 -19.02 -12.14 3.34
C GLU A 88 -18.07 -12.14 2.15
N THR A 89 -18.31 -11.28 1.17
CA THR A 89 -17.42 -11.11 0.01
C THR A 89 -16.05 -10.61 0.47
N THR A 90 -16.03 -9.63 1.36
CA THR A 90 -14.79 -9.06 1.93
C THR A 90 -14.01 -10.14 2.68
N ARG A 91 -14.69 -10.90 3.54
CA ARG A 91 -14.07 -11.98 4.31
C ARG A 91 -13.40 -13.01 3.40
N ARG A 92 -14.11 -13.46 2.37
CA ARG A 92 -13.57 -14.44 1.43
C ARG A 92 -12.35 -13.92 0.69
N LYS A 93 -12.40 -12.67 0.25
CA LYS A 93 -11.28 -12.05 -0.47
C LYS A 93 -10.06 -11.87 0.43
N LEU A 94 -10.27 -11.46 1.67
CA LEU A 94 -9.18 -11.33 2.65
C LEU A 94 -8.54 -12.70 2.94
N GLU A 95 -9.35 -13.74 3.15
CA GLU A 95 -8.85 -15.09 3.37
C GLU A 95 -8.09 -15.64 2.15
N ASP A 96 -8.60 -15.37 0.96
CA ASP A 96 -7.95 -15.80 -0.27
C ASP A 96 -6.60 -15.09 -0.44
N LEU A 97 -6.54 -13.78 -0.21
CA LEU A 97 -5.29 -13.02 -0.28
C LEU A 97 -4.27 -13.50 0.76
N ALA A 98 -4.73 -13.85 1.96
CA ALA A 98 -3.87 -14.39 3.00
C ALA A 98 -3.34 -15.78 2.60
N ARG A 99 -4.19 -16.64 2.05
CA ARG A 99 -3.79 -17.96 1.58
C ARG A 99 -2.77 -17.87 0.45
N ARG A 100 -2.89 -16.88 -0.41
CA ARG A 100 -1.95 -16.64 -1.52
C ARG A 100 -0.66 -15.95 -1.08
N GLY A 101 -0.54 -15.57 0.19
CA GLY A 101 0.66 -14.97 0.74
C GLY A 101 0.76 -13.45 0.62
N PHE A 102 -0.29 -12.79 0.12
CA PHE A 102 -0.29 -11.33 -0.02
C PHE A 102 -0.65 -10.59 1.25
N LEU A 103 -1.32 -11.25 2.16
CA LEU A 103 -1.65 -10.74 3.49
C LEU A 103 -1.30 -11.78 4.54
N ASN A 104 -1.10 -11.32 5.78
CA ASN A 104 -0.99 -12.20 6.94
C ASN A 104 -2.24 -12.07 7.80
N LYS A 105 -2.79 -13.22 8.18
CA LYS A 105 -3.86 -13.25 9.18
C LYS A 105 -3.21 -13.25 10.57
N ILE A 106 -3.51 -12.24 11.35
CA ILE A 106 -3.02 -12.08 12.71
C ILE A 106 -4.20 -11.98 13.66
N LYS A 107 -3.92 -12.02 14.97
CA LYS A 107 -4.99 -11.90 15.96
C LYS A 107 -5.72 -10.57 15.79
N GLY A 108 -7.00 -10.63 15.52
CA GLY A 108 -7.85 -9.45 15.34
C GLY A 108 -8.05 -9.00 13.89
N GLY A 109 -7.37 -9.61 12.93
CA GLY A 109 -7.56 -9.25 11.53
C GLY A 109 -6.40 -9.60 10.61
N TYR A 110 -6.07 -8.67 9.73
CA TYR A 110 -5.09 -8.87 8.67
C TYR A 110 -4.07 -7.73 8.66
N ALA A 111 -2.87 -8.03 8.21
CA ALA A 111 -1.80 -7.06 8.02
C ALA A 111 -0.98 -7.45 6.79
N LEU A 112 -0.11 -6.56 6.32
CA LEU A 112 0.84 -6.91 5.29
C LEU A 112 1.85 -7.93 5.84
N PRO A 113 2.34 -8.86 5.00
CA PRO A 113 3.40 -9.78 5.41
C PRO A 113 4.65 -9.04 5.83
N ALA A 114 5.40 -9.62 6.76
CA ALA A 114 6.74 -9.14 7.07
C ALA A 114 7.63 -9.28 5.83
N GLN A 115 8.56 -8.35 5.66
CA GLN A 115 9.46 -8.32 4.49
C GLN A 115 10.20 -9.63 4.26
N THR A 116 10.53 -10.33 5.34
CA THR A 116 11.25 -11.60 5.30
C THR A 116 10.45 -12.74 4.68
N ASN A 117 9.12 -12.63 4.66
CA ASN A 117 8.23 -13.70 4.22
C ASN A 117 7.65 -13.49 2.81
N ALA A 118 7.83 -12.30 2.24
CA ALA A 118 7.24 -11.94 0.96
C ALA A 118 8.27 -11.33 0.02
N ALA A 119 9.50 -11.83 0.07
CA ALA A 119 10.66 -11.23 -0.58
C ALA A 119 10.47 -10.92 -2.07
N ASP A 120 9.88 -11.85 -2.81
CA ASP A 120 9.78 -11.68 -4.27
C ASP A 120 8.69 -10.69 -4.69
N TYR A 121 7.50 -10.80 -4.08
CA TYR A 121 6.37 -9.94 -4.46
C TYR A 121 6.57 -8.50 -4.05
N THR A 122 7.04 -8.30 -2.81
CA THR A 122 7.22 -6.95 -2.27
C THR A 122 8.37 -6.21 -2.90
N GLN A 123 9.43 -6.90 -3.30
CA GLN A 123 10.59 -6.24 -3.92
C GLN A 123 10.22 -5.59 -5.25
N GLU A 124 9.53 -6.30 -6.12
CA GLU A 124 9.13 -5.77 -7.42
C GLU A 124 8.16 -4.61 -7.29
N LEU A 125 7.20 -4.71 -6.37
CA LEU A 125 6.26 -3.63 -6.11
C LEU A 125 6.98 -2.41 -5.55
N ARG A 126 7.92 -2.60 -4.62
CA ARG A 126 8.73 -1.51 -4.10
C ARG A 126 9.56 -0.83 -5.15
N ASP A 127 10.22 -1.60 -6.01
CA ASP A 127 11.02 -1.06 -7.10
C ASP A 127 10.16 -0.20 -8.02
N PHE A 128 8.95 -0.68 -8.33
CA PHE A 128 7.98 0.08 -9.12
C PHE A 128 7.60 1.39 -8.43
N LEU A 129 7.24 1.34 -7.15
CA LEU A 129 6.81 2.52 -6.38
C LEU A 129 7.96 3.52 -6.22
N VAL A 130 9.16 3.05 -5.91
CA VAL A 130 10.34 3.91 -5.79
C VAL A 130 10.65 4.61 -7.10
N ALA A 131 10.57 3.90 -8.22
CA ALA A 131 10.78 4.50 -9.54
C ALA A 131 9.75 5.60 -9.82
N LYS A 132 8.48 5.38 -9.48
CA LYS A 132 7.42 6.38 -9.67
C LYS A 132 7.61 7.59 -8.76
N ILE A 133 7.99 7.38 -7.51
CA ILE A 133 8.29 8.46 -6.57
C ILE A 133 9.47 9.30 -7.08
N SER A 134 10.53 8.66 -7.56
CA SER A 134 11.70 9.33 -8.13
C SER A 134 11.32 10.16 -9.35
N ASN A 135 10.45 9.64 -10.21
CA ASN A 135 9.96 10.37 -11.39
C ASN A 135 9.15 11.60 -10.96
N LEU A 136 8.30 11.47 -9.96
CA LEU A 136 7.53 12.61 -9.43
C LEU A 136 8.46 13.67 -8.85
N ARG A 137 9.44 13.26 -8.07
CA ARG A 137 10.44 14.18 -7.49
C ARG A 137 11.17 14.95 -8.59
N THR A 138 11.67 14.26 -9.61
CA THR A 138 12.34 14.88 -10.76
C THR A 138 11.42 15.86 -11.47
N TYR A 139 10.14 15.48 -11.64
CA TYR A 139 9.16 16.34 -12.28
C TYR A 139 8.93 17.63 -11.49
N ILE A 140 8.76 17.52 -10.17
CA ILE A 140 8.56 18.68 -9.29
C ILE A 140 9.79 19.59 -9.31
N GLU A 141 10.98 19.05 -9.31
CA GLU A 141 12.22 19.82 -9.34
C GLU A 141 12.42 20.59 -10.64
N LYS A 142 11.81 20.15 -11.74
CA LYS A 142 11.89 20.82 -13.04
C LYS A 142 10.89 21.94 -13.23
N ILE A 143 9.93 22.09 -12.30
CA ILE A 143 8.94 23.14 -12.41
C ILE A 143 9.62 24.47 -12.08
N PRO A 144 9.56 25.46 -13.00
CA PRO A 144 10.13 26.78 -12.70
C PRO A 144 9.32 27.46 -11.61
N VAL A 145 10.03 27.95 -10.63
CA VAL A 145 9.46 28.67 -9.48
C VAL A 145 9.34 30.15 -9.83
#